data_7dcf50531bbe7ad64cb9e1f5432887a7
#
_entry.id   7dcf50531bbe7ad64cb9e1f5432887a7
#
_cell.length_a   1.000
_cell.length_b   1.000
_cell.length_c   1.000
_cell.angle_alpha   90.00
_cell.angle_beta   90.00
_cell.angle_gamma   90.00
#
_symmetry.space_group_name_H-M   'P 1'
#
loop_
_entity.id
_entity.type
_entity.pdbx_description
1 polymer ?
#
loop_
_entity_poly.entity_id
_entity_poly.type
_entity_poly.pdbx_seq_one_letter_code
_entity_poly.pdbx_strand_id
1 'polypeptide(L)'
;MTVPRLRLTLAFLLLATSVVVVQCSRTTARQWLAGDSHIHSHWSASYEGPQTPPVPLKGGGAIYSTPQNAMMARRHGLAWMVTTDHGGPNHSKFNMTQAYPELQASREAVPEVLQFYGMELNMPGMDHHTLVVPHTDDEWSAVFEIESRFDANEAWPADPARNMRAARIQALEHMRTLPRLPLVFANHPSRAATGIGQYGRDEPWELRENNDLAPDVYRGMEGAPGHQAGTLAADGTPRRDASGELVGARGGYGTSGAHTLGGFDQMTAIVGGLWDALLGEGRRFWVVAASDSHVHYTESVRRGSDFWPGEFHKTYVRAHPTYEDVLDGLRSGRIFAVAGDLVTELDVVAIASGGSAEIGGTLQVAQQERIDITIRFRDPDTPNAHEDNPTVHRVDLILGEVQGPLSDRTVDRNPTTGVIARFTGREWTRDGDRYSVTTTLPAIDRDVFIRVRGTSPQNTEPRMDTPGEDPWADLWFYSNPIFIEIE
;
A
#
# COMPACT_ATOMS: atom_id res chain seq x y z
N MET A 1 -19.84 -25.65 96.64
CA MET A 1 -20.49 -24.60 95.83
C MET A 1 -19.68 -24.38 94.60
N THR A 2 -20.05 -25.03 93.51
CA THR A 2 -19.36 -25.03 92.23
C THR A 2 -20.20 -24.29 91.22
N VAL A 3 -19.61 -23.24 90.66
CA VAL A 3 -20.23 -22.43 89.59
C VAL A 3 -19.81 -22.95 88.24
N PRO A 4 -20.67 -23.23 87.29
CA PRO A 4 -20.30 -23.66 85.96
C PRO A 4 -19.93 -22.47 85.03
N ARG A 5 -18.81 -22.58 84.35
CA ARG A 5 -18.31 -21.68 83.32
C ARG A 5 -19.05 -21.92 81.98
N LEU A 6 -19.83 -20.94 81.56
CA LEU A 6 -20.45 -20.88 80.26
C LEU A 6 -19.38 -20.54 79.17
N ARG A 7 -19.10 -21.45 78.18
CA ARG A 7 -18.27 -21.15 77.00
C ARG A 7 -19.15 -20.61 75.90
N LEU A 8 -18.95 -19.35 75.60
CA LEU A 8 -19.54 -18.71 74.38
C LEU A 8 -18.64 -19.03 73.17
N THR A 9 -19.15 -19.78 72.20
CA THR A 9 -18.48 -20.04 70.93
C THR A 9 -18.98 -19.00 69.93
N LEU A 10 -18.09 -18.05 69.52
CA LEU A 10 -18.37 -17.07 68.50
C LEU A 10 -18.07 -17.73 67.14
N ALA A 11 -19.11 -17.97 66.32
CA ALA A 11 -18.97 -18.40 64.95
C ALA A 11 -18.79 -17.15 64.04
N PHE A 12 -17.61 -16.97 63.45
CA PHE A 12 -17.36 -15.99 62.41
C PHE A 12 -17.86 -16.53 61.08
N LEU A 13 -18.94 -15.96 60.56
CA LEU A 13 -19.39 -16.17 59.21
C LEU A 13 -18.58 -15.25 58.27
N LEU A 14 -17.63 -15.81 57.53
CA LEU A 14 -16.93 -15.12 56.44
C LEU A 14 -17.83 -15.10 55.19
N LEU A 15 -18.46 -13.95 54.93
CA LEU A 15 -19.12 -13.68 53.66
C LEU A 15 -18.02 -13.35 52.62
N ALA A 16 -17.70 -14.32 51.75
CA ALA A 16 -16.87 -14.07 50.59
C ALA A 16 -17.72 -13.39 49.49
N THR A 17 -17.64 -12.08 49.41
CA THR A 17 -18.15 -11.32 48.24
C THR A 17 -17.22 -11.48 47.07
N SER A 18 -17.56 -12.36 46.15
CA SER A 18 -16.88 -12.50 44.84
C SER A 18 -17.20 -11.23 44.01
N VAL A 19 -16.26 -10.30 43.97
CA VAL A 19 -16.30 -9.19 43.00
C VAL A 19 -15.97 -9.76 41.62
N VAL A 20 -16.99 -10.00 40.82
CA VAL A 20 -16.83 -10.28 39.40
C VAL A 20 -16.41 -8.96 38.75
N VAL A 21 -15.11 -8.78 38.54
CA VAL A 21 -14.59 -7.70 37.67
C VAL A 21 -14.93 -8.09 36.24
N VAL A 22 -16.05 -7.58 35.74
CA VAL A 22 -16.34 -7.60 34.31
C VAL A 22 -15.32 -6.65 33.67
N GLN A 23 -14.19 -7.19 33.19
CA GLN A 23 -13.32 -6.48 32.27
C GLN A 23 -14.11 -6.25 30.97
N CYS A 24 -14.80 -5.12 30.86
CA CYS A 24 -15.20 -4.58 29.58
C CYS A 24 -13.89 -4.29 28.83
N SER A 25 -13.46 -5.22 27.99
CA SER A 25 -12.49 -4.92 26.92
C SER A 25 -13.14 -3.86 26.04
N ARG A 26 -12.81 -2.60 26.27
CA ARG A 26 -13.08 -1.55 25.29
C ARG A 26 -12.28 -1.97 24.07
N THR A 27 -12.94 -2.53 23.05
CA THR A 27 -12.37 -2.60 21.71
C THR A 27 -12.04 -1.16 21.34
N THR A 28 -10.76 -0.83 21.35
CA THR A 28 -10.29 0.47 20.84
C THR A 28 -10.74 0.57 19.40
N ALA A 29 -11.27 1.71 18.97
CA ALA A 29 -11.67 1.89 17.57
C ALA A 29 -10.45 1.71 16.65
N ARG A 30 -10.65 1.20 15.45
CA ARG A 30 -9.63 1.18 14.40
C ARG A 30 -9.10 2.59 14.16
N GLN A 31 -7.80 2.70 13.91
CA GLN A 31 -7.12 3.97 13.64
C GLN A 31 -6.39 3.89 12.30
N TRP A 32 -5.99 5.02 11.75
CA TRP A 32 -5.14 5.07 10.58
C TRP A 32 -3.70 4.72 10.97
N LEU A 33 -3.18 3.64 10.42
CA LEU A 33 -1.83 3.13 10.65
C LEU A 33 -1.00 3.30 9.39
N ALA A 34 0.01 4.15 9.46
CA ALA A 34 0.97 4.34 8.37
C ALA A 34 1.83 3.08 8.17
N GLY A 35 2.12 2.75 6.93
CA GLY A 35 3.00 1.65 6.58
C GLY A 35 3.58 1.74 5.18
N ASP A 36 4.44 0.77 4.87
CA ASP A 36 5.12 0.64 3.60
C ASP A 36 5.12 -0.82 3.17
N SER A 37 4.61 -1.09 1.98
CA SER A 37 4.40 -2.45 1.46
C SER A 37 5.56 -2.99 0.62
N HIS A 38 6.62 -2.18 0.35
CA HIS A 38 7.69 -2.57 -0.56
C HIS A 38 9.05 -2.01 -0.09
N ILE A 39 9.84 -2.88 0.56
CA ILE A 39 11.11 -2.51 1.17
C ILE A 39 12.13 -3.63 0.95
N HIS A 40 13.28 -3.30 0.39
CA HIS A 40 14.38 -4.24 0.16
C HIS A 40 15.40 -4.22 1.29
N SER A 41 15.85 -5.40 1.67
CA SER A 41 17.00 -5.57 2.57
C SER A 41 18.26 -5.97 1.80
N HIS A 42 19.39 -6.02 2.48
CA HIS A 42 20.64 -6.48 1.89
C HIS A 42 20.63 -7.98 1.47
N TRP A 43 19.51 -8.65 1.67
CA TRP A 43 19.27 -10.01 1.19
C TRP A 43 18.61 -10.06 -0.16
N SER A 44 18.16 -8.93 -0.71
CA SER A 44 17.59 -8.82 -2.04
C SER A 44 18.52 -9.38 -3.10
N ALA A 45 18.00 -10.21 -4.01
CA ALA A 45 18.79 -10.99 -4.95
C ALA A 45 19.79 -10.16 -5.75
N SER A 46 21.04 -10.51 -5.61
CA SER A 46 22.15 -10.01 -6.41
C SER A 46 23.22 -11.11 -6.46
N TYR A 47 24.09 -11.08 -7.47
CA TYR A 47 25.03 -12.16 -7.72
C TYR A 47 26.40 -11.63 -8.10
N GLU A 48 27.47 -12.25 -7.58
CA GLU A 48 28.85 -11.89 -7.86
C GLU A 48 29.37 -12.66 -9.08
N GLY A 49 29.73 -11.94 -10.14
CA GLY A 49 30.47 -12.45 -11.30
C GLY A 49 29.81 -13.63 -12.01
N PRO A 50 30.54 -14.30 -12.93
CA PRO A 50 30.02 -15.41 -13.71
C PRO A 50 30.17 -16.78 -12.98
N GLN A 51 29.78 -16.83 -11.71
CA GLN A 51 29.81 -18.10 -10.96
C GLN A 51 28.74 -19.07 -11.50
N THR A 52 29.04 -20.36 -11.50
CA THR A 52 28.14 -21.41 -12.01
C THR A 52 28.02 -22.53 -10.99
N PRO A 53 26.87 -22.71 -10.29
CA PRO A 53 25.68 -21.86 -10.29
C PRO A 53 25.92 -20.48 -9.62
N PRO A 54 25.06 -19.47 -9.90
CA PRO A 54 25.14 -18.19 -9.21
C PRO A 54 24.95 -18.37 -7.70
N VAL A 55 25.70 -17.57 -6.93
CA VAL A 55 25.58 -17.54 -5.46
C VAL A 55 25.06 -16.16 -5.06
N PRO A 56 23.95 -16.09 -4.28
CA PRO A 56 23.45 -14.82 -3.81
C PRO A 56 24.48 -14.03 -3.00
N LEU A 57 24.55 -12.72 -3.28
CA LEU A 57 25.49 -11.79 -2.67
C LEU A 57 24.75 -10.83 -1.73
N LYS A 58 25.16 -10.82 -0.47
CA LYS A 58 24.64 -9.86 0.50
C LYS A 58 25.03 -8.42 0.14
N GLY A 59 24.07 -7.50 0.14
CA GLY A 59 24.31 -6.07 -0.11
C GLY A 59 24.53 -5.70 -1.57
N GLY A 60 24.27 -6.60 -2.51
CA GLY A 60 24.42 -6.33 -3.93
C GLY A 60 23.25 -5.56 -4.55
N GLY A 61 22.01 -5.91 -4.24
CA GLY A 61 20.79 -5.24 -4.66
C GLY A 61 20.50 -4.01 -3.79
N ALA A 62 20.13 -4.21 -2.56
CA ALA A 62 19.96 -3.21 -1.51
C ALA A 62 21.08 -3.34 -0.46
N ILE A 63 21.26 -2.32 0.38
CA ILE A 63 22.43 -2.27 1.27
C ILE A 63 22.08 -2.34 2.76
N TYR A 64 20.83 -2.12 3.13
CA TYR A 64 20.41 -2.02 4.52
C TYR A 64 19.95 -3.37 5.07
N SER A 65 20.22 -3.61 6.36
CA SER A 65 19.66 -4.76 7.07
C SER A 65 18.17 -4.54 7.38
N THR A 66 17.43 -5.63 7.56
CA THR A 66 16.03 -5.56 7.98
C THR A 66 15.81 -4.76 9.27
N PRO A 67 16.63 -4.92 10.35
CA PRO A 67 16.54 -4.07 11.53
C PRO A 67 16.80 -2.59 11.26
N GLN A 68 17.71 -2.26 10.33
CA GLN A 68 17.97 -0.87 9.95
C GLN A 68 16.76 -0.25 9.25
N ASN A 69 16.14 -0.97 8.29
CA ASN A 69 14.91 -0.55 7.65
C ASN A 69 13.79 -0.36 8.68
N ALA A 70 13.62 -1.28 9.63
CA ALA A 70 12.61 -1.17 10.69
C ALA A 70 12.85 0.03 11.62
N MET A 71 14.11 0.34 11.96
CA MET A 71 14.46 1.55 12.72
C MET A 71 14.11 2.83 11.94
N MET A 72 14.35 2.85 10.63
CA MET A 72 14.00 4.01 9.79
C MET A 72 12.50 4.11 9.58
N ALA A 73 11.79 2.99 9.37
CA ALA A 73 10.33 2.92 9.35
C ALA A 73 9.72 3.53 10.63
N ARG A 74 10.21 3.11 11.80
CA ARG A 74 9.81 3.71 13.09
C ARG A 74 10.10 5.20 13.16
N ARG A 75 11.29 5.63 12.70
CA ARG A 75 11.69 7.06 12.69
C ARG A 75 10.73 7.91 11.87
N HIS A 76 10.25 7.38 10.74
CA HIS A 76 9.30 8.05 9.86
C HIS A 76 7.83 7.75 10.17
N GLY A 77 7.56 7.19 11.37
CA GLY A 77 6.22 7.04 11.92
C GLY A 77 5.41 5.86 11.36
N LEU A 78 6.05 4.86 10.75
CA LEU A 78 5.38 3.67 10.30
C LEU A 78 4.98 2.78 11.49
N ALA A 79 3.76 2.28 11.46
CA ALA A 79 3.24 1.26 12.37
C ALA A 79 3.40 -0.16 11.82
N TRP A 80 3.57 -0.30 10.50
CA TRP A 80 3.76 -1.58 9.82
C TRP A 80 4.66 -1.43 8.58
N MET A 81 5.33 -2.53 8.20
CA MET A 81 6.15 -2.63 7.00
C MET A 81 6.14 -4.05 6.45
N VAL A 82 6.49 -4.21 5.19
CA VAL A 82 6.71 -5.51 4.54
C VAL A 82 8.14 -5.57 4.02
N THR A 83 8.88 -6.64 4.36
CA THR A 83 10.16 -6.94 3.72
C THR A 83 9.90 -7.69 2.43
N THR A 84 10.40 -7.16 1.30
CA THR A 84 10.05 -7.64 -0.05
C THR A 84 11.30 -7.81 -0.92
N ASP A 85 12.26 -8.58 -0.45
CA ASP A 85 13.49 -8.84 -1.21
C ASP A 85 13.20 -9.49 -2.58
N HIS A 86 13.95 -9.10 -3.62
CA HIS A 86 13.91 -9.74 -4.93
C HIS A 86 14.27 -11.23 -4.85
N GLY A 87 13.53 -12.06 -5.59
CA GLY A 87 13.92 -13.42 -5.93
C GLY A 87 14.94 -13.49 -7.07
N GLY A 88 15.49 -14.68 -7.31
CA GLY A 88 16.45 -14.96 -8.38
C GLY A 88 17.01 -16.38 -8.28
N PRO A 89 18.01 -16.79 -9.09
CA PRO A 89 18.52 -18.14 -9.12
C PRO A 89 18.90 -18.70 -7.75
N ASN A 90 18.20 -19.77 -7.31
CA ASN A 90 18.37 -20.43 -6.00
C ASN A 90 18.17 -19.51 -4.78
N HIS A 91 17.45 -18.40 -4.93
CA HIS A 91 17.30 -17.41 -3.86
C HIS A 91 16.34 -17.88 -2.76
N SER A 92 15.35 -18.71 -3.06
CA SER A 92 14.34 -19.17 -2.09
C SER A 92 14.95 -19.79 -0.83
N LYS A 93 16.01 -20.59 -0.97
CA LYS A 93 16.73 -21.17 0.19
C LYS A 93 17.50 -20.11 0.97
N PHE A 94 18.09 -19.14 0.27
CA PHE A 94 18.82 -18.05 0.86
C PHE A 94 17.88 -17.13 1.65
N ASN A 95 16.72 -16.80 1.07
CA ASN A 95 15.66 -16.06 1.71
C ASN A 95 15.21 -16.76 3.01
N MET A 96 14.87 -18.04 2.95
CA MET A 96 14.47 -18.83 4.11
C MET A 96 15.54 -18.92 5.19
N THR A 97 16.84 -19.10 4.83
CA THR A 97 17.91 -19.41 5.80
C THR A 97 18.67 -18.19 6.29
N GLN A 98 18.57 -17.03 5.63
CA GLN A 98 19.29 -15.81 5.96
C GLN A 98 18.34 -14.64 6.23
N ALA A 99 17.46 -14.30 5.27
CA ALA A 99 16.57 -13.14 5.40
C ALA A 99 15.52 -13.35 6.49
N TYR A 100 14.86 -14.50 6.53
CA TYR A 100 13.82 -14.76 7.53
C TYR A 100 14.34 -14.76 8.99
N PRO A 101 15.46 -15.40 9.35
CA PRO A 101 16.05 -15.26 10.70
C PRO A 101 16.40 -13.81 11.06
N GLU A 102 16.85 -13.00 10.10
CA GLU A 102 17.12 -11.59 10.35
C GLU A 102 15.82 -10.79 10.56
N LEU A 103 14.74 -11.11 9.85
CA LEU A 103 13.41 -10.53 10.09
C LEU A 103 12.91 -10.85 11.50
N GLN A 104 13.09 -12.11 11.97
CA GLN A 104 12.71 -12.49 13.34
C GLN A 104 13.49 -11.66 14.37
N ALA A 105 14.81 -11.54 14.21
CA ALA A 105 15.65 -10.70 15.07
C ALA A 105 15.27 -9.21 14.99
N SER A 106 14.85 -8.74 13.81
CA SER A 106 14.37 -7.38 13.62
C SER A 106 13.06 -7.10 14.37
N ARG A 107 12.13 -8.04 14.38
CA ARG A 107 10.88 -7.96 15.16
C ARG A 107 11.14 -7.84 16.67
N GLU A 108 12.15 -8.55 17.17
CA GLU A 108 12.58 -8.44 18.57
C GLU A 108 13.25 -7.08 18.87
N ALA A 109 14.03 -6.56 17.92
CA ALA A 109 14.77 -5.31 18.08
C ALA A 109 13.92 -4.06 17.93
N VAL A 110 12.87 -4.09 17.10
CA VAL A 110 11.97 -2.96 16.79
C VAL A 110 10.52 -3.44 16.86
N PRO A 111 10.02 -3.79 18.05
CA PRO A 111 8.68 -4.36 18.22
C PRO A 111 7.55 -3.36 18.02
N GLU A 112 7.86 -2.05 17.92
CA GLU A 112 6.87 -1.00 17.69
C GLU A 112 6.35 -0.98 16.25
N VAL A 113 7.05 -1.63 15.30
CA VAL A 113 6.65 -1.76 13.91
C VAL A 113 6.24 -3.20 13.63
N LEU A 114 5.02 -3.41 13.15
CA LEU A 114 4.58 -4.72 12.67
C LEU A 114 5.32 -5.04 11.36
N GLN A 115 6.18 -6.06 11.36
CA GLN A 115 7.04 -6.40 10.24
C GLN A 115 6.54 -7.66 9.56
N PHE A 116 5.84 -7.52 8.43
CA PHE A 116 5.37 -8.65 7.63
C PHE A 116 6.50 -9.27 6.83
N TYR A 117 6.40 -10.58 6.63
CA TYR A 117 7.24 -11.30 5.69
C TYR A 117 6.60 -11.33 4.32
N GLY A 118 7.39 -11.09 3.29
CA GLY A 118 6.96 -11.09 1.91
C GLY A 118 8.14 -11.23 0.97
N MET A 119 7.92 -10.93 -0.29
CA MET A 119 8.97 -10.81 -1.30
C MET A 119 8.48 -9.96 -2.47
N GLU A 120 9.38 -9.42 -3.24
CA GLU A 120 9.09 -8.92 -4.57
C GLU A 120 9.25 -10.08 -5.56
N LEU A 121 8.13 -10.72 -5.87
CA LEU A 121 8.07 -11.89 -6.74
C LEU A 121 8.29 -11.48 -8.20
N ASN A 122 9.23 -12.12 -8.89
CA ASN A 122 9.32 -12.06 -10.34
C ASN A 122 8.10 -12.80 -10.92
N MET A 123 7.00 -12.07 -11.11
CA MET A 123 5.71 -12.67 -11.54
C MET A 123 5.85 -13.20 -12.97
N PRO A 124 5.56 -14.48 -13.22
CA PRO A 124 5.72 -15.06 -14.55
C PRO A 124 5.00 -14.31 -15.66
N GLY A 125 5.73 -13.83 -16.66
CA GLY A 125 5.21 -13.11 -17.83
C GLY A 125 4.79 -11.66 -17.57
N MET A 126 5.04 -11.13 -16.39
CA MET A 126 4.73 -9.73 -15.99
C MET A 126 5.96 -9.03 -15.39
N ASP A 127 5.79 -7.85 -14.82
CA ASP A 127 6.81 -7.20 -13.99
C ASP A 127 6.77 -7.77 -12.56
N HIS A 128 7.40 -7.11 -11.62
CA HIS A 128 7.49 -7.54 -10.23
C HIS A 128 6.19 -7.31 -9.46
N HIS A 129 5.96 -8.14 -8.45
CA HIS A 129 4.77 -8.05 -7.60
C HIS A 129 5.12 -8.23 -6.13
N THR A 130 4.63 -7.34 -5.29
CA THR A 130 4.68 -7.54 -3.84
C THR A 130 3.81 -8.72 -3.45
N LEU A 131 4.40 -9.70 -2.77
CA LEU A 131 3.74 -10.77 -2.06
C LEU A 131 3.81 -10.48 -0.56
N VAL A 132 2.67 -10.50 0.13
CA VAL A 132 2.59 -10.39 1.60
C VAL A 132 1.92 -11.63 2.14
N VAL A 133 2.59 -12.35 3.04
CA VAL A 133 1.99 -13.52 3.69
C VAL A 133 1.44 -13.16 5.08
N PRO A 134 0.36 -13.84 5.55
CA PRO A 134 -0.13 -13.69 6.91
C PRO A 134 0.94 -14.09 7.93
N HIS A 135 1.10 -13.28 8.98
CA HIS A 135 2.04 -13.56 10.05
C HIS A 135 1.64 -14.81 10.85
N THR A 136 2.52 -15.81 10.88
CA THR A 136 2.37 -17.08 11.61
C THR A 136 3.74 -17.62 11.98
N ASP A 137 3.79 -18.63 12.84
CA ASP A 137 5.06 -19.28 13.22
C ASP A 137 5.74 -20.01 12.03
N ASP A 138 4.99 -20.34 10.99
CA ASP A 138 5.43 -21.08 9.80
C ASP A 138 5.30 -20.26 8.49
N GLU A 139 5.11 -18.94 8.57
CA GLU A 139 4.97 -18.05 7.41
C GLU A 139 6.12 -18.17 6.39
N TRP A 140 7.32 -18.52 6.86
CA TRP A 140 8.50 -18.76 6.01
C TRP A 140 8.25 -19.87 4.97
N SER A 141 7.46 -20.88 5.33
CA SER A 141 7.18 -22.00 4.43
C SER A 141 6.33 -21.57 3.23
N ALA A 142 5.40 -20.63 3.44
CA ALA A 142 4.55 -20.11 2.36
C ALA A 142 5.40 -19.29 1.37
N VAL A 143 6.27 -18.39 1.84
CA VAL A 143 7.17 -17.62 0.96
C VAL A 143 8.12 -18.56 0.22
N PHE A 144 8.77 -19.52 0.94
CA PHE A 144 9.66 -20.50 0.32
C PHE A 144 8.98 -21.33 -0.75
N GLU A 145 7.76 -21.82 -0.51
CA GLU A 145 7.03 -22.62 -1.47
C GLU A 145 6.65 -21.79 -2.72
N ILE A 146 6.17 -20.57 -2.52
CA ILE A 146 5.79 -19.70 -3.64
C ILE A 146 7.02 -19.33 -4.47
N GLU A 147 8.09 -18.85 -3.83
CA GLU A 147 9.32 -18.44 -4.50
C GLU A 147 9.96 -19.60 -5.26
N SER A 148 10.23 -20.72 -4.57
CA SER A 148 10.92 -21.89 -5.17
C SER A 148 10.16 -22.48 -6.36
N ARG A 149 8.83 -22.45 -6.34
CA ARG A 149 8.00 -23.03 -7.39
C ARG A 149 7.66 -22.05 -8.51
N PHE A 150 7.42 -20.78 -8.20
CA PHE A 150 6.75 -19.86 -9.11
C PHE A 150 7.53 -18.59 -9.43
N ASP A 151 8.58 -18.22 -8.67
CA ASP A 151 9.42 -17.09 -9.09
C ASP A 151 10.04 -17.38 -10.45
N ALA A 152 9.85 -16.46 -11.42
CA ALA A 152 10.27 -16.68 -12.79
C ALA A 152 11.78 -16.85 -12.95
N ASN A 153 12.57 -16.30 -12.02
CA ASN A 153 14.02 -16.26 -12.06
C ASN A 153 14.71 -17.26 -11.12
N GLU A 154 13.95 -18.04 -10.32
CA GLU A 154 14.50 -18.97 -9.32
C GLU A 154 15.36 -20.09 -9.92
N ALA A 155 15.06 -20.55 -11.11
CA ALA A 155 15.71 -21.72 -11.71
C ALA A 155 17.14 -21.43 -12.20
N TRP A 156 18.08 -22.38 -11.94
CA TRP A 156 19.38 -22.41 -12.56
C TRP A 156 19.70 -23.82 -13.09
N PRO A 157 20.05 -24.00 -14.38
CA PRO A 157 20.02 -22.95 -15.44
C PRO A 157 18.63 -22.35 -15.62
N ALA A 158 18.56 -21.13 -16.16
CA ALA A 158 17.29 -20.45 -16.41
C ALA A 158 16.33 -21.32 -17.23
N ASP A 159 15.08 -21.41 -16.77
CA ASP A 159 14.00 -22.13 -17.45
C ASP A 159 12.96 -21.14 -17.99
N PRO A 160 12.91 -20.91 -19.31
CA PRO A 160 11.95 -19.99 -19.89
C PRO A 160 10.48 -20.35 -19.63
N ALA A 161 10.17 -21.63 -19.36
CA ALA A 161 8.81 -22.04 -19.06
C ALA A 161 8.29 -21.45 -17.74
N ARG A 162 9.18 -21.11 -16.82
CA ARG A 162 8.83 -20.44 -15.56
C ARG A 162 8.34 -19.00 -15.77
N ASN A 163 8.74 -18.35 -16.87
CA ASN A 163 8.34 -16.97 -17.17
C ASN A 163 7.26 -16.91 -18.26
N MET A 164 6.26 -17.77 -18.15
CA MET A 164 5.15 -17.84 -19.09
C MET A 164 3.81 -17.60 -18.38
N ARG A 165 2.83 -17.09 -19.13
CA ARG A 165 1.44 -16.92 -18.63
C ARG A 165 0.90 -18.16 -17.91
N ALA A 166 1.19 -19.38 -18.41
CA ALA A 166 0.75 -20.62 -17.79
C ALA A 166 1.30 -20.81 -16.36
N ALA A 167 2.57 -20.41 -16.14
CA ALA A 167 3.17 -20.45 -14.79
C ALA A 167 2.54 -19.41 -13.86
N ARG A 168 2.20 -18.22 -14.37
CA ARG A 168 1.46 -17.19 -13.61
C ARG A 168 0.09 -17.71 -13.14
N ILE A 169 -0.67 -18.33 -14.03
CA ILE A 169 -1.97 -18.93 -13.69
C ILE A 169 -1.79 -19.96 -12.57
N GLN A 170 -0.82 -20.86 -12.69
CA GLN A 170 -0.52 -21.87 -11.68
C GLN A 170 -0.11 -21.25 -10.34
N ALA A 171 0.67 -20.16 -10.36
CA ALA A 171 1.06 -19.44 -9.14
C ALA A 171 -0.16 -18.88 -8.41
N LEU A 172 -1.05 -18.19 -9.11
CA LEU A 172 -2.28 -17.62 -8.52
C LEU A 172 -3.26 -18.69 -8.07
N GLU A 173 -3.44 -19.77 -8.85
CA GLU A 173 -4.26 -20.92 -8.47
C GLU A 173 -3.72 -21.59 -7.22
N HIS A 174 -2.40 -21.73 -7.08
CA HIS A 174 -1.79 -22.25 -5.87
C HIS A 174 -2.03 -21.33 -4.66
N MET A 175 -1.74 -20.04 -4.79
CA MET A 175 -1.88 -19.05 -3.72
C MET A 175 -3.32 -19.00 -3.17
N ARG A 176 -4.35 -19.12 -4.04
CA ARG A 176 -5.75 -19.13 -3.62
C ARG A 176 -6.18 -20.40 -2.88
N THR A 177 -5.37 -21.45 -2.89
CA THR A 177 -5.65 -22.71 -2.17
C THR A 177 -4.94 -22.78 -0.82
N LEU A 178 -4.09 -21.82 -0.50
CA LEU A 178 -3.39 -21.80 0.78
C LEU A 178 -4.38 -21.62 1.94
N PRO A 179 -4.16 -22.27 3.08
CA PRO A 179 -5.04 -22.17 4.25
C PRO A 179 -5.19 -20.73 4.77
N ARG A 180 -4.15 -19.92 4.55
CA ARG A 180 -4.10 -18.49 4.85
C ARG A 180 -3.68 -17.76 3.59
N LEU A 181 -4.62 -17.00 3.02
CA LEU A 181 -4.42 -16.35 1.74
C LEU A 181 -3.38 -15.22 1.84
N PRO A 182 -2.36 -15.21 0.97
CA PRO A 182 -1.48 -14.07 0.84
C PRO A 182 -2.20 -12.89 0.18
N LEU A 183 -1.51 -11.75 0.10
CA LEU A 183 -1.88 -10.62 -0.75
C LEU A 183 -0.81 -10.42 -1.82
N VAL A 184 -1.27 -10.02 -3.01
CA VAL A 184 -0.40 -9.68 -4.14
C VAL A 184 -0.84 -8.34 -4.71
N PHE A 185 0.15 -7.45 -4.93
CA PHE A 185 0.00 -6.15 -5.57
C PHE A 185 1.02 -6.05 -6.71
N ALA A 186 0.61 -5.52 -7.87
CA ALA A 186 1.54 -5.21 -8.95
C ALA A 186 2.45 -4.04 -8.53
N ASN A 187 3.77 -4.21 -8.58
CA ASN A 187 4.73 -3.17 -8.23
C ASN A 187 4.97 -2.25 -9.42
N HIS A 188 5.15 -0.94 -9.17
CA HIS A 188 5.53 0.05 -10.18
C HIS A 188 4.96 -0.28 -11.59
N PRO A 189 3.62 -0.42 -11.74
CA PRO A 189 3.01 -1.22 -12.82
C PRO A 189 3.22 -0.66 -14.23
N SER A 190 3.48 0.65 -14.39
CA SER A 190 3.83 1.20 -15.71
C SER A 190 5.29 1.65 -15.85
N ARG A 191 6.21 1.16 -14.98
CA ARG A 191 7.64 1.51 -15.03
C ARG A 191 8.29 1.21 -16.39
N ALA A 192 7.93 0.11 -17.01
CA ALA A 192 8.46 -0.31 -18.31
C ALA A 192 7.70 0.29 -19.52
N ALA A 193 6.72 1.17 -19.30
CA ALA A 193 5.97 1.81 -20.37
C ALA A 193 6.82 2.82 -21.14
N THR A 194 6.45 3.06 -22.41
CA THR A 194 7.16 3.99 -23.30
C THR A 194 6.48 5.36 -23.37
N GLY A 195 5.41 5.58 -22.61
CA GLY A 195 4.66 6.84 -22.54
C GLY A 195 3.31 6.69 -21.85
N ILE A 196 2.61 7.80 -21.70
CA ILE A 196 1.27 7.84 -21.13
C ILE A 196 0.28 7.08 -22.02
N GLY A 197 -0.56 6.22 -21.42
CA GLY A 197 -1.51 5.35 -22.11
C GLY A 197 -0.88 4.05 -22.64
N GLN A 198 0.36 3.75 -22.24
CA GLN A 198 1.04 2.47 -22.44
C GLN A 198 1.45 1.91 -21.09
N TYR A 199 1.52 0.59 -20.96
CA TYR A 199 1.60 -0.05 -19.65
C TYR A 199 2.84 -0.94 -19.45
N GLY A 200 3.59 -1.20 -20.52
CA GLY A 200 4.85 -1.92 -20.45
C GLY A 200 4.68 -3.42 -20.26
N ARG A 201 4.90 -3.93 -19.03
CA ARG A 201 4.84 -5.37 -18.73
C ARG A 201 3.56 -5.79 -18.03
N ASP A 202 2.80 -4.83 -17.47
CA ASP A 202 1.55 -5.09 -16.75
C ASP A 202 0.38 -4.54 -17.55
N GLU A 203 -0.02 -5.28 -18.56
CA GLU A 203 -1.07 -4.89 -19.47
C GLU A 203 -2.47 -4.93 -18.80
N PRO A 204 -3.42 -4.08 -19.21
CA PRO A 204 -4.76 -4.02 -18.62
C PRO A 204 -5.49 -5.37 -18.57
N TRP A 205 -5.28 -6.23 -19.57
CA TRP A 205 -5.91 -7.55 -19.61
C TRP A 205 -5.31 -8.53 -18.60
N GLU A 206 -4.01 -8.38 -18.27
CA GLU A 206 -3.31 -9.23 -17.29
C GLU A 206 -3.75 -8.92 -15.87
N LEU A 207 -3.88 -7.65 -15.53
CA LEU A 207 -4.41 -7.23 -14.22
C LEU A 207 -5.83 -7.78 -14.00
N ARG A 208 -6.67 -7.76 -15.05
CA ARG A 208 -8.02 -8.34 -15.02
C ARG A 208 -7.99 -9.85 -14.85
N GLU A 209 -7.16 -10.54 -15.63
CA GLU A 209 -7.02 -11.99 -15.56
C GLU A 209 -6.59 -12.45 -14.17
N ASN A 210 -5.58 -11.81 -13.61
CA ASN A 210 -5.07 -12.14 -12.28
C ASN A 210 -6.12 -11.92 -11.19
N ASN A 211 -6.83 -10.79 -11.25
CA ASN A 211 -7.90 -10.48 -10.30
C ASN A 211 -9.10 -11.43 -10.47
N ASP A 212 -9.45 -11.86 -11.69
CA ASP A 212 -10.51 -12.87 -11.92
C ASP A 212 -10.13 -14.24 -11.37
N LEU A 213 -8.86 -14.65 -11.55
CA LEU A 213 -8.37 -15.94 -11.09
C LEU A 213 -8.32 -16.04 -9.57
N ALA A 214 -7.88 -14.98 -8.92
CA ALA A 214 -7.63 -14.97 -7.48
C ALA A 214 -8.04 -13.63 -6.84
N PRO A 215 -9.35 -13.28 -6.81
CA PRO A 215 -9.82 -11.96 -6.37
C PRO A 215 -9.51 -11.65 -4.90
N ASP A 216 -9.34 -12.66 -4.05
CA ASP A 216 -8.98 -12.49 -2.64
C ASP A 216 -7.46 -12.46 -2.38
N VAL A 217 -6.66 -12.74 -3.40
CA VAL A 217 -5.19 -12.74 -3.38
C VAL A 217 -4.64 -11.56 -4.15
N TYR A 218 -5.00 -11.42 -5.42
CA TYR A 218 -4.54 -10.35 -6.30
C TYR A 218 -5.43 -9.12 -6.15
N ARG A 219 -5.02 -8.21 -5.24
CA ARG A 219 -5.90 -7.18 -4.71
C ARG A 219 -5.66 -5.79 -5.27
N GLY A 220 -4.58 -5.55 -6.02
CA GLY A 220 -4.32 -4.20 -6.46
C GLY A 220 -2.93 -3.98 -7.05
N MET A 221 -2.49 -2.73 -6.97
CA MET A 221 -1.20 -2.27 -7.50
C MET A 221 -0.62 -1.13 -6.66
N GLU A 222 0.65 -0.87 -6.84
CA GLU A 222 1.27 0.37 -6.37
C GLU A 222 0.71 1.54 -7.17
N GLY A 223 -0.07 2.36 -6.49
CA GLY A 223 -0.54 3.63 -7.04
C GLY A 223 0.51 4.72 -6.93
N ALA A 224 1.38 4.63 -5.93
CA ALA A 224 2.52 5.51 -5.72
C ALA A 224 3.78 4.63 -5.58
N PRO A 225 4.54 4.44 -6.65
CA PRO A 225 5.72 3.58 -6.67
C PRO A 225 6.94 4.26 -6.05
N GLY A 226 7.95 3.46 -5.71
CA GLY A 226 9.20 3.90 -5.13
C GLY A 226 10.13 4.69 -6.07
N HIS A 227 11.39 4.84 -5.63
CA HIS A 227 12.47 5.56 -6.32
C HIS A 227 12.19 7.05 -6.59
N GLN A 228 11.34 7.68 -5.79
CA GLN A 228 10.91 9.07 -5.98
C GLN A 228 12.05 10.09 -5.80
N ALA A 229 13.14 9.73 -5.09
CA ALA A 229 14.33 10.54 -4.97
C ALA A 229 15.29 10.43 -6.18
N GLY A 230 14.92 9.74 -7.25
CA GLY A 230 15.78 9.54 -8.43
C GLY A 230 16.22 10.82 -9.14
N THR A 231 15.50 11.95 -8.94
CA THR A 231 15.86 13.28 -9.43
C THR A 231 16.84 14.04 -8.55
N LEU A 232 17.13 13.55 -7.33
CA LEU A 232 17.92 14.24 -6.32
C LEU A 232 19.38 13.76 -6.31
N ALA A 233 20.29 14.70 -6.15
CA ALA A 233 21.68 14.45 -5.73
C ALA A 233 21.74 14.29 -4.20
N ALA A 234 22.87 13.80 -3.69
CA ALA A 234 23.04 13.54 -2.25
C ALA A 234 22.88 14.79 -1.33
N ASP A 235 23.02 15.98 -1.89
CA ASP A 235 22.81 17.26 -1.19
C ASP A 235 21.37 17.81 -1.34
N GLY A 236 20.45 17.02 -1.93
CA GLY A 236 19.07 17.42 -2.16
C GLY A 236 18.84 18.32 -3.38
N THR A 237 19.91 18.68 -4.11
CA THR A 237 19.76 19.48 -5.34
C THR A 237 19.39 18.59 -6.53
N PRO A 238 18.87 19.16 -7.66
CA PRO A 238 18.58 18.38 -8.86
C PRO A 238 19.81 17.65 -9.40
N ARG A 239 19.67 16.35 -9.59
CA ARG A 239 20.75 15.46 -10.06
C ARG A 239 21.13 15.76 -11.50
N ARG A 240 22.46 15.76 -11.78
CA ARG A 240 23.01 15.97 -13.12
C ARG A 240 23.99 14.86 -13.50
N ASP A 241 24.08 14.56 -14.80
CA ASP A 241 25.08 13.67 -15.33
C ASP A 241 26.45 14.34 -15.54
N ALA A 242 27.41 13.62 -16.10
CA ALA A 242 28.75 14.15 -16.37
C ALA A 242 28.79 15.28 -17.42
N SER A 243 27.75 15.43 -18.24
CA SER A 243 27.57 16.51 -19.20
C SER A 243 26.89 17.75 -18.58
N GLY A 244 26.37 17.63 -17.36
CA GLY A 244 25.61 18.66 -16.66
C GLY A 244 24.11 18.66 -16.93
N GLU A 245 23.62 17.70 -17.73
CA GLU A 245 22.19 17.55 -18.00
C GLU A 245 21.45 16.94 -16.79
N LEU A 246 20.21 17.36 -16.58
CA LEU A 246 19.33 16.81 -15.54
C LEU A 246 19.03 15.33 -15.82
N VAL A 247 19.19 14.50 -14.80
CA VAL A 247 18.96 13.04 -14.90
C VAL A 247 17.97 12.54 -13.88
N GLY A 248 17.43 11.38 -14.16
CA GLY A 248 16.42 10.75 -13.36
C GLY A 248 15.04 11.39 -13.56
N ALA A 249 14.05 10.68 -13.17
CA ALA A 249 12.69 11.14 -13.00
C ALA A 249 12.16 10.47 -11.76
N ARG A 250 11.10 11.02 -11.17
CA ARG A 250 10.47 10.41 -10.00
C ARG A 250 10.07 8.97 -10.30
N GLY A 251 10.19 8.10 -9.31
CA GLY A 251 9.79 6.71 -9.41
C GLY A 251 10.63 5.85 -10.34
N GLY A 252 11.80 6.30 -10.81
CA GLY A 252 12.64 5.55 -11.73
C GLY A 252 12.05 5.36 -13.13
N TYR A 253 11.00 6.06 -13.48
CA TYR A 253 10.20 5.90 -14.70
C TYR A 253 10.84 6.56 -15.93
N GLY A 254 11.57 7.62 -15.80
CA GLY A 254 12.01 8.48 -16.90
C GLY A 254 12.88 7.85 -18.00
N THR A 255 13.47 6.69 -17.80
CA THR A 255 14.35 6.04 -18.78
C THR A 255 13.62 5.44 -19.97
N SER A 256 12.37 5.04 -19.81
CA SER A 256 11.52 4.44 -20.85
C SER A 256 10.56 5.42 -21.51
N GLY A 257 10.47 6.65 -21.00
CA GLY A 257 9.55 7.68 -21.48
C GLY A 257 8.21 7.74 -20.73
N ALA A 258 7.90 6.79 -19.87
CA ALA A 258 6.84 6.93 -18.87
C ALA A 258 7.37 7.68 -17.66
N HIS A 259 6.56 8.56 -17.11
CA HIS A 259 6.85 9.29 -15.88
C HIS A 259 5.69 9.11 -14.90
N THR A 260 5.97 9.22 -13.61
CA THR A 260 4.92 9.43 -12.61
C THR A 260 4.26 10.79 -12.80
N LEU A 261 3.09 10.98 -12.21
CA LEU A 261 2.31 12.22 -12.25
C LEU A 261 2.06 12.64 -10.79
N GLY A 262 2.80 13.64 -10.33
CA GLY A 262 2.76 14.06 -8.93
C GLY A 262 3.16 12.93 -7.97
N GLY A 263 4.16 12.12 -8.33
CA GLY A 263 4.62 10.96 -7.57
C GLY A 263 3.76 9.71 -7.70
N PHE A 264 2.67 9.72 -8.49
CA PHE A 264 1.77 8.58 -8.67
C PHE A 264 1.88 7.97 -10.07
N ASP A 265 1.69 6.66 -10.17
CA ASP A 265 1.63 5.96 -11.45
C ASP A 265 0.46 6.46 -12.30
N GLN A 266 0.64 6.50 -13.62
CA GLN A 266 -0.42 6.94 -14.56
C GLN A 266 -1.71 6.13 -14.44
N MET A 267 -1.61 4.82 -14.10
CA MET A 267 -2.80 3.98 -13.91
C MET A 267 -3.69 4.50 -12.79
N THR A 268 -3.12 5.13 -11.76
CA THR A 268 -3.83 5.70 -10.60
C THR A 268 -4.16 7.17 -10.78
N ALA A 269 -3.20 7.95 -11.27
CA ALA A 269 -3.29 9.41 -11.29
C ALA A 269 -4.33 9.95 -12.27
N ILE A 270 -4.54 9.25 -13.42
CA ILE A 270 -5.44 9.70 -14.47
C ILE A 270 -6.89 9.36 -14.10
N VAL A 271 -7.71 10.41 -13.89
CA VAL A 271 -9.15 10.25 -13.65
C VAL A 271 -9.83 9.72 -14.91
N GLY A 272 -10.64 8.68 -14.76
CA GLY A 272 -11.24 7.93 -15.86
C GLY A 272 -10.24 7.03 -16.61
N GLY A 273 -9.02 6.83 -16.07
CA GLY A 273 -8.00 5.95 -16.60
C GLY A 273 -8.19 4.49 -16.19
N LEU A 274 -7.09 3.71 -16.22
CA LEU A 274 -7.14 2.26 -16.05
C LEU A 274 -7.70 1.83 -14.69
N TRP A 275 -7.26 2.45 -13.59
CA TRP A 275 -7.81 2.10 -12.29
C TRP A 275 -9.33 2.30 -12.23
N ASP A 276 -9.81 3.43 -12.74
CA ASP A 276 -11.26 3.70 -12.81
C ASP A 276 -11.99 2.76 -13.78
N ALA A 277 -11.32 2.25 -14.83
CA ALA A 277 -11.88 1.21 -15.69
C ALA A 277 -12.06 -0.12 -14.92
N LEU A 278 -11.07 -0.52 -14.10
CA LEU A 278 -11.17 -1.70 -13.24
C LEU A 278 -12.28 -1.55 -12.19
N LEU A 279 -12.38 -0.37 -11.55
CA LEU A 279 -13.45 -0.08 -10.58
C LEU A 279 -14.83 -0.07 -11.26
N GLY A 280 -14.93 0.46 -12.49
CA GLY A 280 -16.16 0.43 -13.30
C GLY A 280 -16.64 -0.97 -13.69
N GLU A 281 -15.79 -1.98 -13.59
CA GLU A 281 -16.18 -3.38 -13.69
C GLU A 281 -16.68 -3.98 -12.36
N GLY A 282 -16.71 -3.19 -11.28
CA GLY A 282 -17.07 -3.66 -9.94
C GLY A 282 -15.93 -4.41 -9.23
N ARG A 283 -14.70 -4.33 -9.76
CA ARG A 283 -13.54 -5.01 -9.16
C ARG A 283 -13.13 -4.36 -7.86
N ARG A 284 -12.89 -5.17 -6.87
CA ARG A 284 -12.26 -4.75 -5.60
C ARG A 284 -10.74 -4.74 -5.82
N PHE A 285 -10.26 -3.68 -6.49
CA PHE A 285 -8.87 -3.50 -6.92
C PHE A 285 -8.31 -2.22 -6.31
N TRP A 286 -7.36 -2.37 -5.40
CA TRP A 286 -6.89 -1.31 -4.51
C TRP A 286 -5.58 -0.68 -4.96
N VAL A 287 -5.30 0.53 -4.50
CA VAL A 287 -3.99 1.16 -4.66
C VAL A 287 -3.31 1.33 -3.32
N VAL A 288 -1.99 1.12 -3.32
CA VAL A 288 -1.08 1.31 -2.20
C VAL A 288 0.04 2.27 -2.59
N ALA A 289 0.80 2.74 -1.63
CA ALA A 289 2.00 3.54 -1.82
C ALA A 289 3.18 2.83 -1.17
N ALA A 290 4.37 2.91 -1.77
CA ALA A 290 5.55 2.22 -1.31
C ALA A 290 6.84 3.02 -1.57
N SER A 291 7.92 2.70 -0.84
CA SER A 291 9.23 3.33 -1.04
C SER A 291 10.11 2.62 -2.06
N ASP A 292 9.95 1.31 -2.22
CA ASP A 292 10.87 0.45 -3.00
C ASP A 292 12.33 0.71 -2.58
N SER A 293 12.55 0.86 -1.26
CA SER A 293 13.80 1.35 -0.69
C SER A 293 14.93 0.33 -0.85
N HIS A 294 15.98 0.69 -1.58
CA HIS A 294 17.23 -0.09 -1.77
C HIS A 294 18.45 0.67 -1.25
N VAL A 295 18.65 1.88 -1.77
CA VAL A 295 19.78 2.75 -1.43
C VAL A 295 19.29 4.19 -1.34
N HIS A 296 19.35 4.75 -0.14
CA HIS A 296 18.94 6.13 0.08
C HIS A 296 19.76 7.10 -0.77
N TYR A 297 19.14 8.12 -1.32
CA TYR A 297 19.78 9.04 -2.28
C TYR A 297 20.99 9.76 -1.71
N THR A 298 21.08 9.96 -0.39
CA THR A 298 22.24 10.58 0.27
C THR A 298 23.45 9.65 0.41
N GLU A 299 23.26 8.32 0.31
CA GLU A 299 24.33 7.34 0.54
C GLU A 299 25.21 7.11 -0.69
N SER A 300 24.66 7.30 -1.88
CA SER A 300 25.39 7.01 -3.12
C SER A 300 24.87 7.81 -4.30
N VAL A 301 25.72 8.69 -4.83
CA VAL A 301 25.43 9.45 -6.07
C VAL A 301 25.15 8.55 -7.28
N ARG A 302 25.69 7.33 -7.28
CA ARG A 302 25.56 6.41 -8.42
C ARG A 302 24.34 5.48 -8.30
N ARG A 303 23.96 5.08 -7.08
CA ARG A 303 22.94 4.05 -6.81
C ARG A 303 21.75 4.57 -6.03
N GLY A 304 21.92 5.69 -5.30
CA GLY A 304 20.88 6.26 -4.47
C GLY A 304 19.78 6.88 -5.32
N SER A 305 18.58 6.38 -5.18
CA SER A 305 17.37 6.88 -5.84
C SER A 305 16.17 6.88 -4.91
N ASP A 306 16.35 6.43 -3.65
CA ASP A 306 15.27 6.07 -2.78
C ASP A 306 15.20 6.99 -1.57
N PHE A 307 14.01 7.12 -1.04
CA PHE A 307 13.75 7.56 0.31
C PHE A 307 13.78 6.37 1.27
N TRP A 308 13.94 6.63 2.56
CA TRP A 308 13.76 5.62 3.59
C TRP A 308 12.30 5.14 3.65
N PRO A 309 12.04 3.92 4.17
CA PRO A 309 10.68 3.46 4.42
C PRO A 309 9.87 4.51 5.19
N GLY A 310 8.76 4.96 4.60
CA GLY A 310 7.88 5.96 5.19
C GLY A 310 8.40 7.41 5.20
N GLU A 311 9.54 7.70 4.60
CA GLU A 311 10.04 9.07 4.52
C GLU A 311 9.21 9.95 3.57
N PHE A 312 8.80 9.40 2.43
CA PHE A 312 8.07 10.13 1.40
C PHE A 312 6.68 9.55 1.14
N HIS A 313 6.58 8.31 0.62
CA HIS A 313 5.31 7.64 0.39
C HIS A 313 4.87 6.80 1.59
N LYS A 314 3.56 6.81 1.87
CA LYS A 314 2.94 5.97 2.90
C LYS A 314 1.62 5.41 2.44
N THR A 315 1.37 4.17 2.81
CA THR A 315 0.05 3.53 2.78
C THR A 315 -0.56 3.59 4.17
N TYR A 316 -1.68 4.29 4.33
CA TYR A 316 -2.43 4.27 5.58
C TYR A 316 -3.53 3.22 5.52
N VAL A 317 -3.59 2.37 6.54
CA VAL A 317 -4.61 1.33 6.69
C VAL A 317 -5.47 1.61 7.91
N ARG A 318 -6.79 1.55 7.77
CA ARG A 318 -7.72 1.68 8.90
C ARG A 318 -7.82 0.34 9.63
N ALA A 319 -7.09 0.20 10.73
CA ALA A 319 -6.93 -1.07 11.43
C ALA A 319 -6.67 -0.90 12.94
N HIS A 320 -6.82 -1.99 13.68
CA HIS A 320 -6.16 -2.15 14.98
C HIS A 320 -4.68 -2.47 14.75
N PRO A 321 -3.76 -2.13 15.69
CA PRO A 321 -2.33 -2.38 15.53
C PRO A 321 -1.99 -3.87 15.76
N THR A 322 -2.50 -4.74 14.90
CA THR A 322 -2.24 -6.18 14.87
C THR A 322 -1.99 -6.64 13.43
N TYR A 323 -1.16 -7.67 13.26
CA TYR A 323 -0.88 -8.25 11.93
C TYR A 323 -2.16 -8.64 11.20
N GLU A 324 -3.10 -9.26 11.90
CA GLU A 324 -4.35 -9.75 11.30
C GLU A 324 -5.21 -8.59 10.77
N ASP A 325 -5.45 -7.53 11.58
CA ASP A 325 -6.35 -6.44 11.17
C ASP A 325 -5.71 -5.49 10.15
N VAL A 326 -4.37 -5.32 10.16
CA VAL A 326 -3.64 -4.61 9.09
C VAL A 326 -3.76 -5.37 7.77
N LEU A 327 -3.53 -6.69 7.76
CA LEU A 327 -3.66 -7.50 6.55
C LEU A 327 -5.09 -7.52 6.03
N ASP A 328 -6.09 -7.60 6.93
CA ASP A 328 -7.51 -7.50 6.58
C ASP A 328 -7.87 -6.10 6.04
N GLY A 329 -7.29 -5.05 6.59
CA GLY A 329 -7.40 -3.68 6.07
C GLY A 329 -6.86 -3.54 4.64
N LEU A 330 -5.68 -4.09 4.38
CA LEU A 330 -5.09 -4.17 3.04
C LEU A 330 -5.99 -4.98 2.08
N ARG A 331 -6.51 -6.13 2.52
CA ARG A 331 -7.38 -6.98 1.72
C ARG A 331 -8.71 -6.32 1.37
N SER A 332 -9.29 -5.58 2.31
CA SER A 332 -10.61 -4.96 2.16
C SER A 332 -10.57 -3.55 1.57
N GLY A 333 -9.38 -2.99 1.30
CA GLY A 333 -9.24 -1.66 0.70
C GLY A 333 -9.51 -0.49 1.67
N ARG A 334 -9.48 -0.72 2.97
CA ARG A 334 -9.56 0.36 3.98
C ARG A 334 -8.23 1.12 4.02
N ILE A 335 -7.92 1.76 2.89
CA ILE A 335 -6.59 2.30 2.58
C ILE A 335 -6.72 3.68 1.94
N PHE A 336 -5.77 4.56 2.25
CA PHE A 336 -5.40 5.65 1.36
C PHE A 336 -3.88 5.70 1.18
N ALA A 337 -3.45 6.21 0.01
CA ALA A 337 -2.05 6.40 -0.36
C ALA A 337 -1.72 7.89 -0.31
N VAL A 338 -0.54 8.27 0.20
CA VAL A 338 -0.14 9.68 0.35
C VAL A 338 1.35 9.86 0.10
N ALA A 339 1.71 11.03 -0.46
CA ALA A 339 3.07 11.53 -0.57
C ALA A 339 3.33 12.63 0.49
N GLY A 340 4.52 12.62 1.08
CA GLY A 340 5.08 13.70 1.88
C GLY A 340 4.29 14.09 3.15
N ASP A 341 3.56 13.14 3.73
CA ASP A 341 2.71 13.35 4.91
C ASP A 341 1.67 14.48 4.75
N LEU A 342 1.23 14.76 3.51
CA LEU A 342 0.23 15.80 3.24
C LEU A 342 -1.04 15.64 4.07
N VAL A 343 -1.46 14.38 4.32
CA VAL A 343 -2.52 14.03 5.28
C VAL A 343 -2.14 12.78 6.05
N THR A 344 -2.54 12.72 7.33
CA THR A 344 -2.27 11.57 8.21
C THR A 344 -3.53 10.81 8.62
N GLU A 345 -4.70 11.36 8.36
CA GLU A 345 -6.01 10.70 8.52
C GLU A 345 -6.90 11.11 7.34
N LEU A 346 -7.68 10.18 6.81
CA LEU A 346 -8.65 10.45 5.75
C LEU A 346 -9.89 9.56 5.94
N ASP A 347 -10.98 10.14 6.41
CA ASP A 347 -12.26 9.46 6.50
C ASP A 347 -13.18 9.94 5.37
N VAL A 348 -13.64 9.03 4.55
CA VAL A 348 -14.71 9.26 3.57
C VAL A 348 -15.86 8.35 3.95
N VAL A 349 -17.02 8.94 4.20
CA VAL A 349 -18.21 8.20 4.62
C VAL A 349 -19.38 8.55 3.71
N ALA A 350 -19.95 7.55 3.07
CA ALA A 350 -21.22 7.66 2.35
C ALA A 350 -22.36 7.24 3.28
N ILE A 351 -23.41 8.05 3.38
CA ILE A 351 -24.52 7.87 4.31
C ILE A 351 -25.85 7.96 3.56
N ALA A 352 -26.71 6.96 3.73
CA ALA A 352 -28.07 6.90 3.24
C ALA A 352 -29.04 6.50 4.37
N SER A 353 -30.34 6.42 4.10
CA SER A 353 -31.33 6.06 5.13
C SER A 353 -31.13 4.66 5.70
N GLY A 354 -30.61 3.73 4.87
CA GLY A 354 -30.38 2.32 5.25
C GLY A 354 -29.05 2.05 5.95
N GLY A 355 -28.13 3.02 6.01
CA GLY A 355 -26.81 2.79 6.61
C GLY A 355 -25.70 3.70 6.13
N SER A 356 -24.46 3.26 6.32
CA SER A 356 -23.26 3.98 5.87
C SER A 356 -22.17 3.04 5.44
N ALA A 357 -21.30 3.51 4.55
CA ALA A 357 -20.06 2.84 4.19
C ALA A 357 -18.87 3.79 4.25
N GLU A 358 -17.70 3.25 4.59
CA GLU A 358 -16.41 3.92 4.63
C GLU A 358 -15.51 3.43 3.48
N ILE A 359 -14.32 4.01 3.31
CA ILE A 359 -13.30 3.60 2.33
C ILE A 359 -13.13 2.07 2.32
N GLY A 360 -13.17 1.45 1.14
CA GLY A 360 -13.11 0.00 0.92
C GLY A 360 -14.45 -0.72 1.07
N GLY A 361 -15.48 -0.04 1.57
CA GLY A 361 -16.81 -0.60 1.83
C GLY A 361 -17.78 -0.50 0.66
N THR A 362 -18.98 -1.05 0.89
CA THR A 362 -20.12 -0.98 -0.04
C THR A 362 -21.34 -0.47 0.71
N LEU A 363 -22.07 0.48 0.14
CA LEU A 363 -23.34 1.00 0.61
C LEU A 363 -24.46 0.51 -0.32
N GLN A 364 -25.46 -0.16 0.25
CA GLN A 364 -26.69 -0.52 -0.46
C GLN A 364 -27.70 0.62 -0.31
N VAL A 365 -28.33 1.03 -1.41
CA VAL A 365 -29.28 2.16 -1.44
C VAL A 365 -30.47 1.87 -2.33
N ALA A 366 -31.61 2.50 -2.05
CA ALA A 366 -32.73 2.53 -2.99
C ALA A 366 -32.41 3.46 -4.18
N GLN A 367 -33.06 3.17 -5.32
CA GLN A 367 -32.90 4.01 -6.52
C GLN A 367 -33.29 5.47 -6.23
N GLN A 368 -32.43 6.41 -6.66
CA GLN A 368 -32.59 7.87 -6.45
C GLN A 368 -32.64 8.29 -4.97
N GLU A 369 -32.20 7.43 -4.06
CA GLU A 369 -32.07 7.80 -2.66
C GLU A 369 -31.06 8.93 -2.48
N ARG A 370 -31.29 9.78 -1.48
CA ARG A 370 -30.34 10.81 -1.08
C ARG A 370 -29.13 10.17 -0.40
N ILE A 371 -27.94 10.48 -0.88
CA ILE A 371 -26.67 10.01 -0.34
C ILE A 371 -25.83 11.22 0.03
N ASP A 372 -25.51 11.35 1.31
CA ASP A 372 -24.63 12.40 1.81
C ASP A 372 -23.21 11.84 1.97
N ILE A 373 -22.22 12.56 1.43
CA ILE A 373 -20.81 12.22 1.53
C ILE A 373 -20.14 13.17 2.50
N THR A 374 -19.53 12.63 3.55
CA THR A 374 -18.70 13.38 4.47
C THR A 374 -17.24 13.00 4.26
N ILE A 375 -16.39 14.00 4.02
CA ILE A 375 -14.94 13.86 3.89
C ILE A 375 -14.32 14.56 5.08
N ARG A 376 -13.47 13.86 5.84
CA ARG A 376 -12.68 14.42 6.93
C ARG A 376 -11.23 14.03 6.71
N PHE A 377 -10.33 14.98 6.91
CA PHE A 377 -8.89 14.70 6.83
C PHE A 377 -8.14 15.48 7.92
N ARG A 378 -6.99 14.95 8.26
CA ARG A 378 -6.04 15.63 9.14
C ARG A 378 -4.84 16.08 8.31
N ASP A 379 -4.68 17.40 8.22
CA ASP A 379 -3.53 18.09 7.64
C ASP A 379 -2.62 18.47 8.83
N PRO A 380 -1.50 17.76 9.06
CA PRO A 380 -0.75 17.91 10.30
C PRO A 380 -0.08 19.28 10.41
N ASP A 381 -0.13 19.87 11.60
CA ASP A 381 0.58 21.14 11.91
C ASP A 381 2.11 20.94 12.18
N THR A 382 2.64 19.72 11.94
CA THR A 382 4.05 19.36 12.13
C THR A 382 4.76 19.20 10.80
N PRO A 383 6.06 19.58 10.70
CA PRO A 383 6.82 19.39 9.49
C PRO A 383 6.89 17.91 9.07
N ASN A 384 6.92 17.67 7.76
CA ASN A 384 7.20 16.38 7.15
C ASN A 384 8.69 16.01 7.22
N ALA A 385 9.11 14.93 6.58
CA ALA A 385 10.51 14.51 6.59
C ALA A 385 11.48 15.49 5.88
N HIS A 386 10.96 16.36 5.01
CA HIS A 386 11.71 17.43 4.34
C HIS A 386 11.75 18.75 5.12
N GLU A 387 11.29 18.73 6.38
CA GLU A 387 11.20 19.92 7.25
C GLU A 387 10.20 21.00 6.76
N ASP A 388 9.35 20.68 5.78
CA ASP A 388 8.27 21.52 5.28
C ASP A 388 6.94 21.17 5.96
N ASN A 389 6.03 22.15 6.00
CA ASN A 389 4.65 21.94 6.44
C ASN A 389 3.69 22.25 5.27
N PRO A 390 3.55 21.31 4.30
CA PRO A 390 2.64 21.48 3.18
C PRO A 390 1.21 21.48 3.69
N THR A 391 0.33 22.24 3.03
CA THR A 391 -1.10 22.28 3.38
C THR A 391 -1.96 21.77 2.23
N VAL A 392 -3.06 21.12 2.56
CA VAL A 392 -4.03 20.67 1.56
C VAL A 392 -4.71 21.89 0.92
N HIS A 393 -4.43 22.11 -0.37
CA HIS A 393 -5.06 23.19 -1.13
C HIS A 393 -6.46 22.82 -1.61
N ARG A 394 -6.66 21.56 -2.01
CA ARG A 394 -7.91 21.08 -2.61
C ARG A 394 -8.13 19.59 -2.36
N VAL A 395 -9.42 19.24 -2.25
CA VAL A 395 -9.90 17.85 -2.25
C VAL A 395 -10.94 17.71 -3.38
N ASP A 396 -10.77 16.70 -4.23
CA ASP A 396 -11.67 16.35 -5.32
C ASP A 396 -12.49 15.11 -4.95
N LEU A 397 -13.81 15.16 -5.11
CA LEU A 397 -14.69 14.00 -5.07
C LEU A 397 -14.90 13.48 -6.50
N ILE A 398 -14.55 12.22 -6.72
CA ILE A 398 -14.60 11.53 -8.01
C ILE A 398 -15.71 10.49 -7.95
N LEU A 399 -16.52 10.39 -9.02
CA LEU A 399 -17.56 9.38 -9.18
C LEU A 399 -17.41 8.73 -10.55
N GLY A 400 -17.61 7.41 -10.61
CA GLY A 400 -17.70 6.63 -11.86
C GLY A 400 -18.80 5.58 -11.76
N GLU A 401 -19.44 5.25 -12.90
CA GLU A 401 -20.44 4.18 -12.95
C GLU A 401 -19.79 2.81 -12.92
N VAL A 402 -20.47 1.86 -12.26
CA VAL A 402 -20.14 0.44 -12.30
C VAL A 402 -21.01 -0.22 -13.36
N GLN A 403 -20.37 -0.64 -14.45
CA GLN A 403 -21.01 -1.20 -15.63
C GLN A 403 -20.87 -2.73 -15.73
N GLY A 404 -20.08 -3.33 -14.81
CA GLY A 404 -19.79 -4.75 -14.83
C GLY A 404 -18.65 -5.12 -15.77
N PRO A 405 -18.28 -6.42 -15.83
CA PRO A 405 -17.12 -6.92 -16.58
C PRO A 405 -17.21 -6.62 -18.08
N LEU A 406 -16.13 -6.12 -18.67
CA LEU A 406 -16.02 -5.83 -20.08
C LEU A 406 -15.55 -7.04 -20.89
N SER A 407 -16.10 -7.22 -22.08
CA SER A 407 -15.65 -8.26 -23.03
C SER A 407 -14.28 -7.93 -23.62
N ASP A 408 -14.01 -6.67 -23.90
CA ASP A 408 -12.67 -6.20 -24.32
C ASP A 408 -11.85 -5.91 -23.06
N ARG A 409 -10.90 -6.78 -22.80
CA ARG A 409 -10.06 -6.73 -21.60
C ARG A 409 -8.89 -5.73 -21.71
N THR A 410 -8.71 -5.12 -22.88
CA THR A 410 -7.68 -4.10 -23.13
C THR A 410 -8.16 -2.68 -22.83
N VAL A 411 -9.45 -2.49 -22.56
CA VAL A 411 -10.03 -1.18 -22.24
C VAL A 411 -9.36 -0.61 -20.98
N ASP A 412 -8.82 0.59 -21.13
CA ASP A 412 -8.05 1.29 -20.10
C ASP A 412 -8.73 2.59 -19.63
N ARG A 413 -10.03 2.75 -19.94
CA ARG A 413 -10.78 3.95 -19.57
C ARG A 413 -12.19 3.64 -19.10
N ASN A 414 -12.63 4.41 -18.11
CA ASN A 414 -14.04 4.54 -17.76
C ASN A 414 -14.51 5.96 -18.10
N PRO A 415 -15.19 6.16 -19.23
CA PRO A 415 -15.59 7.48 -19.68
C PRO A 415 -16.69 8.13 -18.81
N THR A 416 -17.31 7.36 -17.90
CA THR A 416 -18.31 7.89 -16.94
C THR A 416 -17.66 8.49 -15.70
N THR A 417 -16.35 8.24 -15.50
CA THR A 417 -15.65 8.74 -14.32
C THR A 417 -15.22 10.18 -14.49
N GLY A 418 -15.52 10.98 -13.49
CA GLY A 418 -15.13 12.40 -13.46
C GLY A 418 -15.11 12.98 -12.05
N VAL A 419 -14.48 14.15 -11.94
CA VAL A 419 -14.54 14.97 -10.73
C VAL A 419 -15.90 15.65 -10.67
N ILE A 420 -16.72 15.27 -9.70
CA ILE A 420 -18.10 15.83 -9.53
C ILE A 420 -18.14 17.01 -8.55
N ALA A 421 -17.14 17.13 -7.67
CA ALA A 421 -17.01 18.28 -6.77
C ALA A 421 -15.54 18.54 -6.45
N ARG A 422 -15.20 19.81 -6.26
CA ARG A 422 -13.89 20.29 -5.79
C ARG A 422 -14.09 21.17 -4.58
N PHE A 423 -13.41 20.85 -3.50
CA PHE A 423 -13.48 21.57 -2.24
C PHE A 423 -12.14 22.24 -1.95
N THR A 424 -12.20 23.49 -1.54
CA THR A 424 -11.05 24.32 -1.16
C THR A 424 -11.26 24.88 0.25
N GLY A 425 -10.36 25.69 0.76
CA GLY A 425 -10.47 26.31 2.07
C GLY A 425 -11.75 27.13 2.33
N ARG A 426 -12.60 27.33 1.33
CA ARG A 426 -13.88 28.04 1.48
C ARG A 426 -15.05 27.12 1.82
N GLU A 427 -14.95 25.83 1.44
CA GLU A 427 -16.05 24.88 1.54
C GLU A 427 -15.93 23.98 2.78
N TRP A 428 -14.75 23.83 3.37
CA TRP A 428 -14.58 23.00 4.56
C TRP A 428 -14.58 23.78 5.86
N THR A 429 -14.97 23.10 6.92
CA THR A 429 -14.82 23.58 8.31
C THR A 429 -13.50 23.07 8.87
N ARG A 430 -12.87 23.87 9.74
CA ARG A 430 -11.60 23.52 10.40
C ARG A 430 -11.77 23.47 11.91
N ASP A 431 -11.16 22.44 12.52
CA ASP A 431 -11.02 22.31 13.97
C ASP A 431 -9.59 21.83 14.27
N GLY A 432 -8.71 22.75 14.67
CA GLY A 432 -7.28 22.49 14.80
C GLY A 432 -6.67 22.11 13.45
N ASP A 433 -6.05 20.91 13.37
CA ASP A 433 -5.48 20.29 12.19
C ASP A 433 -6.47 19.38 11.43
N ARG A 434 -7.75 19.34 11.85
CA ARG A 434 -8.80 18.53 11.24
C ARG A 434 -9.73 19.39 10.40
N TYR A 435 -10.03 18.87 9.22
CA TYR A 435 -10.89 19.51 8.23
C TYR A 435 -12.07 18.60 7.89
N SER A 436 -13.21 19.21 7.61
CA SER A 436 -14.43 18.45 7.25
C SER A 436 -15.26 19.20 6.23
N VAL A 437 -15.76 18.46 5.25
CA VAL A 437 -16.76 18.92 4.28
C VAL A 437 -17.82 17.85 4.08
N THR A 438 -19.08 18.29 3.91
CA THR A 438 -20.21 17.39 3.60
C THR A 438 -20.89 17.88 2.33
N THR A 439 -21.21 16.95 1.42
CA THR A 439 -21.93 17.20 0.19
C THR A 439 -22.96 16.10 -0.06
N THR A 440 -23.94 16.37 -0.92
CA THR A 440 -24.91 15.36 -1.35
C THR A 440 -24.58 14.94 -2.78
N LEU A 441 -24.55 13.62 -3.05
CA LEU A 441 -24.38 13.12 -4.41
C LEU A 441 -25.58 13.52 -5.30
N PRO A 442 -25.38 13.70 -6.62
CA PRO A 442 -26.47 13.67 -7.56
C PRO A 442 -27.31 12.39 -7.41
N ALA A 443 -28.60 12.45 -7.72
CA ALA A 443 -29.42 11.26 -7.74
C ALA A 443 -28.83 10.22 -8.71
N ILE A 444 -28.64 8.98 -8.24
CA ILE A 444 -28.10 7.87 -9.02
C ILE A 444 -29.20 6.90 -9.41
N ASP A 445 -29.09 6.30 -10.60
CA ASP A 445 -30.01 5.31 -11.15
C ASP A 445 -29.34 3.98 -11.50
N ARG A 446 -28.06 3.86 -11.14
CA ARG A 446 -27.20 2.69 -11.35
C ARG A 446 -26.10 2.62 -10.31
N ASP A 447 -25.43 1.49 -10.22
CA ASP A 447 -24.29 1.30 -9.34
C ASP A 447 -23.16 2.26 -9.72
N VAL A 448 -22.51 2.82 -8.69
CA VAL A 448 -21.39 3.73 -8.85
C VAL A 448 -20.29 3.42 -7.83
N PHE A 449 -19.10 3.92 -8.09
CA PHE A 449 -18.08 4.06 -7.06
C PHE A 449 -17.75 5.54 -6.86
N ILE A 450 -17.35 5.89 -5.64
CA ILE A 450 -16.79 7.19 -5.33
C ILE A 450 -15.39 7.01 -4.73
N ARG A 451 -14.51 7.94 -5.01
CA ARG A 451 -13.19 8.05 -4.37
C ARG A 451 -12.78 9.51 -4.23
N VAL A 452 -11.78 9.75 -3.40
CA VAL A 452 -11.27 11.09 -3.12
C VAL A 452 -9.81 11.16 -3.49
N ARG A 453 -9.38 12.30 -4.02
CA ARG A 453 -7.97 12.70 -4.08
C ARG A 453 -7.82 14.12 -3.57
N GLY A 454 -6.62 14.47 -3.13
CA GLY A 454 -6.32 15.83 -2.74
C GLY A 454 -4.86 16.18 -3.00
N THR A 455 -4.56 17.47 -2.92
CA THR A 455 -3.25 17.98 -3.32
C THR A 455 -2.86 19.25 -2.59
N SER A 456 -1.54 19.48 -2.47
CA SER A 456 -0.97 20.72 -1.95
C SER A 456 -0.89 21.86 -3.01
N PRO A 457 -0.55 21.61 -4.30
CA PRO A 457 -0.49 22.68 -5.29
C PRO A 457 -1.87 23.11 -5.81
N GLN A 458 -1.90 24.24 -6.50
CA GLN A 458 -3.11 24.78 -7.14
C GLN A 458 -3.49 24.08 -8.45
N ASN A 459 -2.67 23.14 -8.93
CA ASN A 459 -2.93 22.41 -10.17
C ASN A 459 -4.20 21.59 -10.06
N THR A 460 -5.01 21.58 -11.11
CA THR A 460 -6.26 20.79 -11.15
C THR A 460 -6.00 19.32 -11.38
N GLU A 461 -4.91 18.98 -12.07
CA GLU A 461 -4.49 17.61 -12.35
C GLU A 461 -3.00 17.48 -11.99
N PRO A 462 -2.54 16.28 -11.57
CA PRO A 462 -1.12 16.04 -11.34
C PRO A 462 -0.35 16.22 -12.65
N ARG A 463 0.82 16.83 -12.56
CA ARG A 463 1.69 17.02 -13.72
C ARG A 463 2.59 15.82 -13.88
N MET A 464 3.07 15.62 -15.10
CA MET A 464 4.10 14.65 -15.39
C MET A 464 5.42 15.09 -14.74
N ASP A 465 6.01 14.19 -13.96
CA ASP A 465 7.26 14.40 -13.26
C ASP A 465 8.43 14.34 -14.24
N THR A 466 9.18 15.42 -14.32
CA THR A 466 10.29 15.56 -15.28
C THR A 466 11.65 15.43 -14.59
N PRO A 467 12.73 15.13 -15.34
CA PRO A 467 14.08 15.15 -14.78
C PRO A 467 14.40 16.45 -14.04
N GLY A 468 14.92 16.33 -12.82
CA GLY A 468 15.27 17.46 -11.96
C GLY A 468 14.10 18.13 -11.23
N GLU A 469 12.89 17.58 -11.33
CA GLU A 469 11.77 18.02 -10.53
C GLU A 469 11.99 17.68 -9.05
N ASP A 470 11.61 18.61 -8.17
CA ASP A 470 11.61 18.38 -6.74
C ASP A 470 10.39 17.52 -6.34
N PRO A 471 10.56 16.29 -5.80
CA PRO A 471 9.44 15.42 -5.43
C PRO A 471 8.56 16.03 -4.31
N TRP A 472 9.05 16.99 -3.54
CA TRP A 472 8.29 17.62 -2.46
C TRP A 472 7.43 18.79 -2.92
N ALA A 473 7.56 19.23 -4.19
CA ALA A 473 6.88 20.43 -4.69
C ALA A 473 5.39 20.23 -4.98
N ASP A 474 4.92 19.01 -5.30
CA ASP A 474 3.53 18.70 -5.61
C ASP A 474 3.07 17.39 -4.98
N LEU A 475 2.59 17.47 -3.75
CA LEU A 475 2.15 16.33 -2.97
C LEU A 475 0.67 16.00 -3.25
N TRP A 476 0.38 14.70 -3.34
CA TRP A 476 -0.94 14.17 -3.59
C TRP A 476 -1.29 13.06 -2.60
N PHE A 477 -2.61 12.83 -2.42
CA PHE A 477 -3.16 11.64 -1.78
C PHE A 477 -4.38 11.12 -2.52
N TYR A 478 -4.63 9.82 -2.41
CA TYR A 478 -5.73 9.10 -3.07
C TYR A 478 -6.37 8.12 -2.09
N SER A 479 -7.70 8.18 -1.91
CA SER A 479 -8.43 7.15 -1.20
C SER A 479 -8.74 5.97 -2.12
N ASN A 480 -8.82 4.76 -1.56
CA ASN A 480 -9.54 3.69 -2.21
C ASN A 480 -11.05 3.99 -2.25
N PRO A 481 -11.83 3.34 -3.13
CA PRO A 481 -13.23 3.69 -3.35
C PRO A 481 -14.17 3.20 -2.25
N ILE A 482 -15.34 3.83 -2.22
CA ILE A 482 -16.59 3.28 -1.69
C ILE A 482 -17.46 2.89 -2.89
N PHE A 483 -18.00 1.69 -2.88
CA PHE A 483 -19.01 1.26 -3.86
C PHE A 483 -20.40 1.57 -3.33
N ILE A 484 -21.29 2.02 -4.22
CA ILE A 484 -22.68 2.31 -3.92
C ILE A 484 -23.53 1.50 -4.91
N GLU A 485 -24.28 0.54 -4.40
CA GLU A 485 -25.04 -0.43 -5.18
C GLU A 485 -26.53 -0.21 -4.95
N ILE A 486 -27.32 -0.24 -6.05
CA ILE A 486 -28.77 -0.04 -6.02
C ILE A 486 -29.45 -1.40 -5.78
N GLU A 487 -30.33 -1.45 -4.77
CA GLU A 487 -31.19 -2.62 -4.46
C GLU A 487 -32.30 -2.86 -5.48
#